data_5bf477e964ee4642d0334093abfb6b0d
#
_entry.id   5bf477e964ee4642d0334093abfb6b0d
#
_cell.length_a   1.000
_cell.length_b   1.000
_cell.length_c   1.000
_cell.angle_alpha   90.00
_cell.angle_beta   90.00
_cell.angle_gamma   90.00
#
_symmetry.space_group_name_H-M   'P 1'
#
loop_
_entity.id
_entity.type
_entity.pdbx_description
1 polymer ?
#
loop_
_entity_poly.entity_id
_entity_poly.type
_entity_poly.pdbx_seq_one_letter_code
_entity_poly.pdbx_strand_id
1 'polypeptide(L)'
;MKKTGLIMLASALACISAAAQNPYLPLWEYIPDGEPYLFEDPDNPGKMRVYVYGSHDSLIKAYCGREQVVWSAPEEDLTAWRYDGVIFVSDKDAEGNWLYENHQGDVLYAPDVTVRMENGKKVYYLFPNNQAGGRKNMIAKSDRPDGPFEVCNWDPQNPSRTVGVLDFDPAVFVDDDGKVYGYWGFERSYGAEMDPQTMATVKPGTEIVTDMVSARDQEGVFRFFEASSMRKIKDKYVFVYSRWTEEGEFGLPSTNYTLAYAWSDSPLGPFTYGGTIIDGRGRTENPEGKVIETATPGGNTHGGILEVNGQWYVFYHRQCGTDEFSRQAMVAPIKVDVTEGPGGKVVILEGEYTSEGFAIDGLDPLKTYSAGIACWYTGPEPARQAYPRFIHSGSYIKPLRPAVTDYKDPYDPKVNSNLVVNNTNGSIVGYKYFNFDKTNGADGLKLELGILPEGIDGTIDIMVDSPWSECGGKKVGSIRVQKEMPLKLRTVSADVAPLARMTGKHAIYLVISSEVDAQSVCEIHTIGFFRN
;
A
#
# COMPACT_ATOMS: atom_id res chain seq x y z
N MET A 1 51.08 -30.14 23.79
CA MET A 1 49.74 -29.56 24.02
C MET A 1 49.58 -28.40 23.05
N LYS A 2 48.89 -28.64 21.94
CA LYS A 2 48.56 -27.59 20.94
C LYS A 2 47.15 -27.11 21.27
N LYS A 3 46.99 -25.84 21.64
CA LYS A 3 45.71 -25.20 21.83
C LYS A 3 45.15 -24.82 20.45
N THR A 4 44.15 -25.51 19.99
CA THR A 4 43.37 -25.16 18.81
C THR A 4 42.37 -24.07 19.24
N GLY A 5 42.62 -22.85 18.80
CA GLY A 5 41.69 -21.74 18.99
C GLY A 5 40.47 -21.92 18.06
N LEU A 6 39.31 -22.10 18.63
CA LEU A 6 38.03 -22.09 17.91
C LEU A 6 37.68 -20.65 17.63
N ILE A 7 37.83 -20.21 16.39
CA ILE A 7 37.29 -18.90 15.93
C ILE A 7 35.82 -19.10 15.72
N MET A 8 35.00 -18.63 16.68
CA MET A 8 33.57 -18.43 16.46
C MET A 8 33.40 -17.24 15.50
N LEU A 9 33.02 -17.52 14.28
CA LEU A 9 32.44 -16.51 13.40
C LEU A 9 31.07 -16.17 13.97
N ALA A 10 30.99 -15.06 14.70
CA ALA A 10 29.71 -14.44 15.05
C ALA A 10 29.18 -13.80 13.75
N SER A 11 28.25 -14.46 13.09
CA SER A 11 27.40 -13.81 12.11
C SER A 11 26.60 -12.74 12.86
N ALA A 12 26.99 -11.48 12.68
CA ALA A 12 26.18 -10.36 13.11
C ALA A 12 24.86 -10.43 12.32
N LEU A 13 23.78 -10.88 12.96
CA LEU A 13 22.44 -10.60 12.45
C LEU A 13 22.29 -9.07 12.51
N ALA A 14 22.34 -8.42 11.35
CA ALA A 14 22.00 -7.03 11.25
C ALA A 14 20.54 -6.89 11.66
N CYS A 15 20.27 -6.05 12.66
CA CYS A 15 18.90 -5.70 13.03
C CYS A 15 18.26 -4.97 11.85
N ILE A 16 17.26 -5.59 11.22
CA ILE A 16 16.39 -4.89 10.28
C ILE A 16 15.60 -3.88 11.11
N SER A 17 15.73 -2.60 10.80
CA SER A 17 15.10 -1.54 11.56
C SER A 17 13.61 -1.49 11.31
N ALA A 18 12.82 -1.22 12.36
CA ALA A 18 11.40 -0.90 12.26
C ALA A 18 11.16 0.23 11.24
N ALA A 19 10.09 0.14 10.51
CA ALA A 19 9.99 0.54 9.13
C ALA A 19 9.48 1.96 8.93
N ALA A 20 10.35 2.83 8.48
CA ALA A 20 9.94 4.03 7.76
C ALA A 20 9.69 3.77 6.26
N GLN A 21 10.13 2.59 5.73
CA GLN A 21 10.08 2.23 4.31
C GLN A 21 8.68 1.77 3.86
N ASN A 22 8.50 1.72 2.53
CA ASN A 22 7.38 1.02 1.89
C ASN A 22 7.71 -0.46 1.58
N PRO A 23 6.76 -1.38 1.77
CA PRO A 23 5.49 -1.23 2.51
C PRO A 23 5.70 -0.76 3.95
N TYR A 24 4.78 0.08 4.46
CA TYR A 24 4.96 0.65 5.80
C TYR A 24 4.50 -0.27 6.93
N LEU A 25 3.68 -1.26 6.66
CA LEU A 25 3.37 -2.37 7.57
C LEU A 25 4.41 -3.50 7.43
N PRO A 26 4.45 -4.46 8.34
CA PRO A 26 5.34 -5.63 8.22
C PRO A 26 5.16 -6.32 6.86
N LEU A 27 6.27 -6.77 6.25
CA LEU A 27 6.26 -7.32 4.89
C LEU A 27 5.46 -8.63 4.74
N TRP A 28 5.16 -9.30 5.84
CA TRP A 28 4.30 -10.48 5.90
C TRP A 28 2.82 -10.14 6.10
N GLU A 29 2.49 -8.86 6.37
CA GLU A 29 1.13 -8.38 6.54
C GLU A 29 0.58 -7.85 5.21
N TYR A 30 -0.63 -8.24 4.91
CA TYR A 30 -1.29 -7.94 3.65
C TYR A 30 -2.61 -7.22 3.92
N ILE A 31 -2.51 -5.92 4.20
CA ILE A 31 -3.62 -5.00 4.42
C ILE A 31 -3.72 -4.04 3.23
N PRO A 32 -4.46 -4.40 2.17
CA PRO A 32 -4.80 -3.45 1.11
C PRO A 32 -5.96 -2.54 1.53
N ASP A 33 -6.36 -1.68 0.62
CA ASP A 33 -7.58 -0.88 0.69
C ASP A 33 -7.59 0.06 1.91
N GLY A 34 -6.41 0.54 2.32
CA GLY A 34 -6.21 1.26 3.57
C GLY A 34 -6.85 2.65 3.59
N GLU A 35 -7.94 2.82 4.36
CA GLU A 35 -8.53 4.12 4.69
C GLU A 35 -7.89 4.69 5.95
N PRO A 36 -7.16 5.82 5.85
CA PRO A 36 -6.45 6.41 6.98
C PRO A 36 -7.30 7.44 7.72
N TYR A 37 -7.26 7.39 9.06
CA TYR A 37 -7.88 8.39 9.91
C TYR A 37 -6.99 8.79 11.08
N LEU A 38 -7.06 10.05 11.48
CA LEU A 38 -6.42 10.57 12.69
C LEU A 38 -7.45 10.64 13.82
N PHE A 39 -7.35 9.73 14.78
CA PHE A 39 -8.22 9.69 15.96
C PHE A 39 -7.42 9.78 17.25
N GLU A 40 -8.10 10.17 18.32
CA GLU A 40 -7.53 10.16 19.64
C GLU A 40 -7.23 8.72 20.10
N ASP A 41 -6.06 8.51 20.71
CA ASP A 41 -5.68 7.23 21.31
C ASP A 41 -6.59 6.97 22.53
N PRO A 42 -7.43 5.92 22.51
CA PRO A 42 -8.39 5.66 23.59
C PRO A 42 -7.72 5.30 24.92
N ASP A 43 -6.47 4.87 24.90
CA ASP A 43 -5.70 4.48 26.08
C ASP A 43 -4.79 5.61 26.58
N ASN A 44 -4.59 6.67 25.76
CA ASN A 44 -3.75 7.82 26.10
C ASN A 44 -4.47 9.13 25.72
N PRO A 45 -5.43 9.61 26.53
CA PRO A 45 -6.22 10.81 26.24
C PRO A 45 -5.35 12.03 25.90
N GLY A 46 -5.73 12.76 24.86
CA GLY A 46 -5.00 13.92 24.35
C GLY A 46 -3.82 13.57 23.42
N LYS A 47 -3.57 12.30 23.14
CA LYS A 47 -2.65 11.85 22.10
C LYS A 47 -3.44 11.41 20.86
N MET A 48 -2.88 11.70 19.69
CA MET A 48 -3.48 11.30 18.41
C MET A 48 -2.72 10.12 17.81
N ARG A 49 -3.44 9.29 17.08
CA ARG A 49 -2.87 8.19 16.30
C ARG A 49 -3.48 8.15 14.91
N VAL A 50 -2.69 7.78 13.93
CA VAL A 50 -3.15 7.41 12.61
C VAL A 50 -3.58 5.94 12.66
N TYR A 51 -4.84 5.69 12.37
CA TYR A 51 -5.41 4.35 12.20
C TYR A 51 -5.58 4.06 10.72
N VAL A 52 -5.28 2.84 10.29
CA VAL A 52 -5.51 2.38 8.92
C VAL A 52 -6.45 1.18 8.95
N TYR A 53 -7.61 1.36 8.32
CA TYR A 53 -8.63 0.35 8.17
C TYR A 53 -8.57 -0.18 6.74
N GLY A 54 -8.39 -1.48 6.57
CA GLY A 54 -8.28 -2.09 5.25
C GLY A 54 -8.83 -3.51 5.25
N SER A 55 -8.95 -4.08 4.07
CA SER A 55 -9.16 -5.51 3.93
C SER A 55 -7.98 -6.28 4.51
N HIS A 56 -8.17 -7.58 4.76
CA HIS A 56 -7.10 -8.46 5.20
C HIS A 56 -6.95 -9.63 4.22
N ASP A 57 -5.92 -9.64 3.36
CA ASP A 57 -5.68 -10.69 2.36
C ASP A 57 -5.20 -12.00 3.00
N SER A 58 -6.00 -12.55 3.91
CA SER A 58 -5.70 -13.78 4.66
C SER A 58 -6.11 -15.06 3.93
N LEU A 59 -6.95 -14.99 2.89
CA LEU A 59 -7.39 -16.15 2.11
C LEU A 59 -6.35 -16.70 1.14
N ILE A 60 -5.31 -15.93 0.79
CA ILE A 60 -4.14 -16.31 -0.04
C ILE A 60 -4.48 -16.62 -1.52
N LYS A 61 -5.62 -17.26 -1.80
CA LYS A 61 -6.06 -17.69 -3.14
C LYS A 61 -7.31 -16.94 -3.63
N ALA A 62 -7.73 -15.96 -2.89
CA ALA A 62 -8.84 -15.07 -3.18
C ALA A 62 -8.60 -13.74 -2.47
N TYR A 63 -9.30 -12.70 -2.89
CA TYR A 63 -9.24 -11.41 -2.24
C TYR A 63 -9.74 -11.47 -0.80
N CYS A 64 -9.11 -10.69 0.07
CA CYS A 64 -9.55 -10.35 1.41
C CYS A 64 -9.56 -11.53 2.39
N GLY A 65 -10.34 -11.43 3.44
CA GLY A 65 -10.44 -12.40 4.52
C GLY A 65 -11.74 -12.32 5.28
N ARG A 66 -11.82 -12.98 6.42
CA ARG A 66 -13.03 -13.10 7.22
C ARG A 66 -13.01 -12.26 8.49
N GLU A 67 -11.95 -11.51 8.65
CA GLU A 67 -11.74 -10.59 9.75
C GLU A 67 -11.20 -9.27 9.22
N GLN A 68 -11.57 -8.19 9.85
CA GLN A 68 -10.93 -6.90 9.67
C GLN A 68 -10.07 -6.60 10.88
N VAL A 69 -8.87 -6.12 10.62
CA VAL A 69 -7.88 -5.77 11.61
C VAL A 69 -7.55 -4.28 11.48
N VAL A 70 -6.97 -3.71 12.52
CA VAL A 70 -6.48 -2.33 12.46
C VAL A 70 -5.04 -2.24 12.96
N TRP A 71 -4.29 -1.44 12.24
CA TRP A 71 -2.94 -1.01 12.60
C TRP A 71 -2.95 0.48 12.88
N SER A 72 -2.17 0.93 13.86
CA SER A 72 -2.06 2.36 14.15
C SER A 72 -0.64 2.78 14.50
N ALA A 73 -0.33 4.06 14.24
CA ALA A 73 0.92 4.69 14.61
C ALA A 73 0.67 6.00 15.35
N PRO A 74 1.52 6.40 16.32
CA PRO A 74 1.42 7.72 16.92
C PRO A 74 1.57 8.82 15.85
N GLU A 75 0.82 9.90 15.97
CA GLU A 75 0.93 11.06 15.07
C GLU A 75 2.37 11.60 15.00
N GLU A 76 3.08 11.58 16.11
CA GLU A 76 4.46 12.07 16.23
C GLU A 76 5.50 11.11 15.65
N ASP A 77 5.15 9.82 15.38
CA ASP A 77 6.07 8.82 14.83
C ASP A 77 5.35 7.81 13.93
N LEU A 78 5.23 8.14 12.65
CA LEU A 78 4.61 7.28 11.62
C LEU A 78 5.46 6.07 11.22
N THR A 79 6.55 5.80 11.92
CA THR A 79 7.35 4.58 11.75
C THR A 79 7.02 3.52 12.82
N ALA A 80 6.32 3.90 13.88
CA ALA A 80 6.00 3.04 15.02
C ALA A 80 4.60 2.41 14.91
N TRP A 81 4.34 1.70 13.81
CA TRP A 81 3.10 0.96 13.60
C TRP A 81 3.00 -0.22 14.55
N ARG A 82 1.83 -0.36 15.18
CA ARG A 82 1.47 -1.50 16.02
C ARG A 82 0.18 -2.15 15.53
N TYR A 83 0.06 -3.42 15.77
CA TYR A 83 -1.18 -4.18 15.59
C TYR A 83 -2.11 -3.97 16.79
N ASP A 84 -3.29 -3.40 16.56
CA ASP A 84 -4.27 -3.15 17.62
C ASP A 84 -5.26 -4.29 17.78
N GLY A 85 -5.39 -5.15 16.76
CA GLY A 85 -6.18 -6.39 16.87
C GLY A 85 -7.19 -6.61 15.77
N VAL A 86 -7.96 -7.68 15.92
CA VAL A 86 -9.17 -7.95 15.13
C VAL A 86 -10.27 -7.04 15.65
N ILE A 87 -10.78 -6.18 14.79
CA ILE A 87 -11.81 -5.19 15.15
C ILE A 87 -13.22 -5.67 14.83
N PHE A 88 -13.37 -6.56 13.83
CA PHE A 88 -14.66 -7.03 13.38
C PHE A 88 -14.61 -8.38 12.68
N VAL A 89 -15.63 -9.21 12.92
CA VAL A 89 -15.96 -10.45 12.21
C VAL A 89 -17.47 -10.51 11.99
N SER A 90 -17.92 -11.10 10.87
CA SER A 90 -19.34 -11.32 10.54
C SER A 90 -19.61 -12.81 10.52
N ASP A 91 -19.71 -13.43 11.69
CA ASP A 91 -19.86 -14.89 11.87
C ASP A 91 -21.18 -15.30 12.51
N LYS A 92 -21.89 -14.35 13.15
CA LYS A 92 -23.16 -14.59 13.87
C LYS A 92 -24.24 -13.62 13.42
N ASP A 93 -25.49 -14.07 13.57
CA ASP A 93 -26.68 -13.24 13.37
C ASP A 93 -27.02 -12.39 14.61
N ALA A 94 -28.10 -11.62 14.55
CA ALA A 94 -28.56 -10.76 15.64
C ALA A 94 -28.94 -11.50 16.93
N GLU A 95 -29.24 -12.79 16.84
CA GLU A 95 -29.60 -13.66 17.98
C GLU A 95 -28.40 -14.43 18.53
N GLY A 96 -27.20 -14.28 17.90
CA GLY A 96 -25.98 -14.95 18.28
C GLY A 96 -25.81 -16.35 17.69
N ASN A 97 -26.67 -16.76 16.74
CA ASN A 97 -26.50 -18.02 16.02
C ASN A 97 -25.43 -17.90 14.94
N TRP A 98 -24.70 -18.99 14.71
CA TRP A 98 -23.74 -19.02 13.63
C TRP A 98 -24.39 -18.86 12.26
N LEU A 99 -23.86 -17.97 11.41
CA LEU A 99 -24.33 -17.75 10.05
C LEU A 99 -24.08 -18.96 9.12
N TYR A 100 -23.06 -19.76 9.44
CA TYR A 100 -22.66 -20.93 8.66
C TYR A 100 -22.36 -22.12 9.57
N GLU A 101 -22.68 -23.35 9.12
CA GLU A 101 -22.44 -24.59 9.87
C GLU A 101 -20.96 -24.83 10.22
N ASN A 102 -20.05 -24.34 9.38
CA ASN A 102 -18.61 -24.45 9.61
C ASN A 102 -18.04 -23.37 10.53
N HIS A 103 -18.89 -22.53 11.11
CA HIS A 103 -18.57 -21.41 11.99
C HIS A 103 -17.62 -20.36 11.39
N GLN A 104 -17.49 -20.31 10.06
CA GLN A 104 -16.75 -19.26 9.37
C GLN A 104 -17.60 -18.01 9.21
N GLY A 105 -16.98 -16.84 9.23
CA GLY A 105 -17.63 -15.57 8.94
C GLY A 105 -17.76 -15.30 7.42
N ASP A 106 -18.44 -14.23 7.09
CA ASP A 106 -18.45 -13.67 5.74
C ASP A 106 -17.05 -13.18 5.34
N VAL A 107 -16.78 -13.10 4.04
CA VAL A 107 -15.60 -12.39 3.53
C VAL A 107 -15.88 -10.89 3.57
N LEU A 108 -14.95 -10.14 4.13
CA LEU A 108 -15.03 -8.70 4.33
C LEU A 108 -14.02 -8.00 3.41
N TYR A 109 -14.47 -6.95 2.72
CA TYR A 109 -13.69 -6.26 1.70
C TYR A 109 -13.21 -4.89 2.21
N ALA A 110 -13.03 -3.91 1.33
CA ALA A 110 -12.54 -2.58 1.67
C ALA A 110 -13.48 -1.83 2.63
N PRO A 111 -13.08 -1.61 3.90
CA PRO A 111 -13.93 -0.94 4.88
C PRO A 111 -13.74 0.57 4.86
N ASP A 112 -14.70 1.27 5.47
CA ASP A 112 -14.52 2.65 5.91
C ASP A 112 -14.93 2.81 7.38
N VAL A 113 -14.41 3.84 8.04
CA VAL A 113 -14.76 4.19 9.42
C VAL A 113 -15.02 5.68 9.53
N THR A 114 -16.12 6.06 10.19
CA THR A 114 -16.38 7.46 10.54
C THR A 114 -16.70 7.60 12.02
N VAL A 115 -16.56 8.82 12.54
CA VAL A 115 -16.86 9.14 13.94
C VAL A 115 -17.90 10.25 14.02
N ARG A 116 -18.80 10.14 14.97
CA ARG A 116 -19.74 11.21 15.31
C ARG A 116 -19.95 11.33 16.82
N MET A 117 -20.48 12.49 17.23
CA MET A 117 -20.87 12.72 18.61
C MET A 117 -22.32 12.27 18.83
N GLU A 118 -22.53 11.37 19.80
CA GLU A 118 -23.85 10.93 20.25
C GLU A 118 -23.95 11.08 21.77
N ASN A 119 -24.92 11.88 22.22
CA ASN A 119 -25.13 12.14 23.65
C ASN A 119 -23.84 12.58 24.38
N GLY A 120 -23.01 13.37 23.71
CA GLY A 120 -21.74 13.89 24.25
C GLY A 120 -20.56 12.90 24.26
N LYS A 121 -20.70 11.75 23.61
CA LYS A 121 -19.63 10.74 23.46
C LYS A 121 -19.31 10.51 21.98
N LYS A 122 -18.05 10.18 21.70
CA LYS A 122 -17.63 9.72 20.37
C LYS A 122 -18.17 8.30 20.14
N VAL A 123 -18.78 8.08 18.99
CA VAL A 123 -19.20 6.76 18.49
C VAL A 123 -18.57 6.58 17.12
N TYR A 124 -17.83 5.50 16.97
CA TYR A 124 -17.20 5.11 15.72
C TYR A 124 -18.11 4.13 14.97
N TYR A 125 -18.27 4.35 13.67
CA TYR A 125 -19.05 3.51 12.79
C TYR A 125 -18.15 2.87 11.76
N LEU A 126 -18.16 1.55 11.69
CA LEU A 126 -17.47 0.74 10.70
C LEU A 126 -18.46 0.30 9.61
N PHE A 127 -18.05 0.45 8.37
CA PHE A 127 -18.73 -0.02 7.17
C PHE A 127 -17.89 -1.14 6.57
N PRO A 128 -18.09 -2.42 6.96
CA PRO A 128 -17.14 -3.49 6.72
C PRO A 128 -17.12 -4.02 5.28
N ASN A 129 -17.91 -3.45 4.36
CA ASN A 129 -18.02 -3.92 2.98
C ASN A 129 -18.26 -5.43 2.91
N ASN A 130 -19.30 -5.90 3.58
CA ASN A 130 -19.72 -7.29 3.52
C ASN A 130 -20.51 -7.53 2.22
N GLN A 131 -20.07 -8.47 1.38
CA GLN A 131 -20.72 -8.77 0.11
C GLN A 131 -21.63 -10.03 0.17
N ALA A 132 -21.81 -10.62 1.35
CA ALA A 132 -22.67 -11.78 1.53
C ALA A 132 -24.16 -11.41 1.35
N GLY A 133 -24.90 -12.25 0.67
CA GLY A 133 -26.31 -12.03 0.37
C GLY A 133 -27.15 -11.76 1.63
N GLY A 134 -27.84 -10.62 1.63
CA GLY A 134 -28.69 -10.16 2.74
C GLY A 134 -27.95 -9.35 3.82
N ARG A 135 -26.61 -9.22 3.77
CA ARG A 135 -25.80 -8.45 4.71
C ARG A 135 -24.87 -7.44 4.04
N LYS A 136 -25.08 -7.12 2.77
CA LYS A 136 -24.25 -6.19 1.99
C LYS A 136 -24.15 -4.78 2.60
N ASN A 137 -25.21 -4.33 3.26
CA ASN A 137 -25.30 -2.99 3.83
C ASN A 137 -24.99 -2.99 5.34
N MET A 138 -24.12 -3.88 5.77
CA MET A 138 -23.78 -4.04 7.19
C MET A 138 -23.07 -2.82 7.73
N ILE A 139 -23.45 -2.39 8.92
CA ILE A 139 -22.83 -1.31 9.68
C ILE A 139 -22.61 -1.81 11.09
N ALA A 140 -21.45 -1.54 11.63
CA ALA A 140 -21.12 -1.84 13.01
C ALA A 140 -20.66 -0.58 13.75
N LYS A 141 -20.72 -0.56 15.08
CA LYS A 141 -20.31 0.59 15.89
C LYS A 141 -19.51 0.17 17.11
N SER A 142 -18.69 1.10 17.58
CA SER A 142 -17.86 0.97 18.78
C SER A 142 -17.73 2.33 19.49
N ASP A 143 -17.39 2.34 20.77
CA ASP A 143 -16.96 3.54 21.49
C ASP A 143 -15.43 3.79 21.37
N ARG A 144 -14.71 2.90 20.68
CA ARG A 144 -13.27 2.98 20.44
C ARG A 144 -12.94 2.88 18.94
N PRO A 145 -11.90 3.58 18.45
CA PRO A 145 -11.45 3.48 17.05
C PRO A 145 -10.86 2.10 16.72
N ASP A 146 -10.30 1.42 17.70
CA ASP A 146 -9.70 0.08 17.61
C ASP A 146 -10.67 -1.06 17.99
N GLY A 147 -11.98 -0.78 18.04
CA GLY A 147 -13.03 -1.77 18.27
C GLY A 147 -13.04 -2.37 19.69
N PRO A 148 -13.67 -3.53 19.90
CA PRO A 148 -14.41 -4.26 18.87
C PRO A 148 -15.66 -3.53 18.38
N PHE A 149 -16.06 -3.78 17.15
CA PHE A 149 -17.28 -3.22 16.57
C PHE A 149 -18.42 -4.24 16.60
N GLU A 150 -19.63 -3.78 16.89
CA GLU A 150 -20.84 -4.59 16.94
C GLU A 150 -21.87 -4.13 15.90
N VAL A 151 -22.46 -5.06 15.16
CA VAL A 151 -23.46 -4.74 14.12
C VAL A 151 -24.66 -4.02 14.74
N CYS A 152 -25.06 -2.90 14.13
CA CYS A 152 -26.10 -2.03 14.68
C CYS A 152 -27.33 -1.84 13.76
N ASN A 153 -27.32 -2.40 12.55
CA ASN A 153 -28.40 -2.23 11.56
C ASN A 153 -29.05 -3.55 11.12
N TRP A 154 -29.18 -4.51 12.05
CA TRP A 154 -29.92 -5.74 11.80
C TRP A 154 -31.39 -5.46 11.38
N ASP A 155 -31.91 -6.29 10.47
CA ASP A 155 -33.33 -6.26 10.10
C ASP A 155 -34.19 -6.81 11.25
N PRO A 156 -35.10 -6.01 11.82
CA PRO A 156 -35.98 -6.46 12.91
C PRO A 156 -36.85 -7.66 12.56
N GLN A 157 -37.07 -7.94 11.26
CA GLN A 157 -37.90 -9.04 10.77
C GLN A 157 -37.08 -10.27 10.39
N ASN A 158 -35.75 -10.13 10.27
CA ASN A 158 -34.86 -11.24 9.90
C ASN A 158 -33.48 -11.07 10.54
N PRO A 159 -33.14 -11.81 11.60
CA PRO A 159 -31.91 -11.63 12.37
C PRO A 159 -30.62 -11.89 11.58
N SER A 160 -30.71 -12.56 10.43
CA SER A 160 -29.54 -12.83 9.57
C SER A 160 -29.36 -11.84 8.41
N ARG A 161 -30.11 -10.73 8.41
CA ARG A 161 -30.05 -9.68 7.38
C ARG A 161 -29.80 -8.32 7.98
N THR A 162 -29.27 -7.41 7.16
CA THR A 162 -29.10 -5.99 7.52
C THR A 162 -29.93 -5.09 6.63
N VAL A 163 -30.25 -3.89 7.13
CA VAL A 163 -31.02 -2.86 6.42
C VAL A 163 -30.11 -1.68 6.11
N GLY A 164 -30.12 -1.24 4.85
CA GLY A 164 -29.34 -0.08 4.43
C GLY A 164 -29.26 0.04 2.90
N VAL A 165 -28.51 1.05 2.44
CA VAL A 165 -28.32 1.33 1.00
C VAL A 165 -26.84 1.29 0.57
N LEU A 166 -25.91 1.38 1.53
CA LEU A 166 -24.49 1.36 1.26
C LEU A 166 -24.08 -0.05 0.83
N ASP A 167 -23.73 -0.23 -0.43
CA ASP A 167 -23.38 -1.53 -1.00
C ASP A 167 -21.85 -1.68 -1.11
N PHE A 168 -21.29 -1.67 -2.28
CA PHE A 168 -19.88 -1.98 -2.55
C PHE A 168 -18.96 -0.79 -2.27
N ASP A 169 -17.84 -1.00 -1.59
CA ASP A 169 -16.82 0.00 -1.22
C ASP A 169 -17.46 1.28 -0.62
N PRO A 170 -18.17 1.12 0.51
CA PRO A 170 -18.83 2.24 1.15
C PRO A 170 -17.81 3.21 1.77
N ALA A 171 -18.08 4.51 1.63
CA ALA A 171 -17.45 5.56 2.39
C ALA A 171 -18.49 6.46 3.03
N VAL A 172 -18.30 6.86 4.28
CA VAL A 172 -19.26 7.70 4.98
C VAL A 172 -18.58 8.90 5.61
N PHE A 173 -19.02 10.07 5.22
CA PHE A 173 -18.50 11.36 5.66
C PHE A 173 -19.52 12.08 6.55
N VAL A 174 -19.08 12.52 7.73
CA VAL A 174 -19.84 13.39 8.62
C VAL A 174 -19.32 14.80 8.47
N ASP A 175 -20.17 15.70 7.98
CA ASP A 175 -19.82 17.10 7.76
C ASP A 175 -19.85 17.93 9.06
N ASP A 176 -19.26 19.12 9.05
CA ASP A 176 -19.16 20.03 10.20
C ASP A 176 -20.53 20.47 10.75
N ASP A 177 -21.57 20.46 9.89
CA ASP A 177 -22.95 20.76 10.29
C ASP A 177 -23.69 19.54 10.86
N GLY A 178 -23.03 18.40 10.96
CA GLY A 178 -23.57 17.14 11.48
C GLY A 178 -24.38 16.34 10.47
N LYS A 179 -24.48 16.77 9.20
CA LYS A 179 -25.06 15.95 8.14
C LYS A 179 -24.12 14.80 7.80
N VAL A 180 -24.72 13.72 7.34
CA VAL A 180 -24.02 12.50 6.99
C VAL A 180 -24.21 12.23 5.51
N TYR A 181 -23.14 11.90 4.81
CA TYR A 181 -23.14 11.57 3.39
C TYR A 181 -22.52 10.20 3.20
N GLY A 182 -23.16 9.36 2.38
CA GLY A 182 -22.67 8.04 2.00
C GLY A 182 -22.30 8.01 0.52
N TYR A 183 -21.23 7.31 0.20
CA TYR A 183 -20.70 7.10 -1.14
C TYR A 183 -20.41 5.62 -1.31
N TRP A 184 -20.73 5.05 -2.48
CA TRP A 184 -20.50 3.62 -2.74
C TRP A 184 -20.53 3.31 -4.24
N GLY A 185 -20.15 2.10 -4.59
CA GLY A 185 -20.40 1.54 -5.90
C GLY A 185 -19.27 0.78 -6.54
N PHE A 186 -19.64 -0.07 -7.48
CA PHE A 186 -18.76 -0.83 -8.37
C PHE A 186 -19.16 -0.54 -9.81
N GLU A 187 -18.21 -0.05 -10.62
CA GLU A 187 -18.42 0.42 -12.01
C GLU A 187 -19.50 1.51 -12.18
N ARG A 188 -20.12 1.92 -11.10
CA ARG A 188 -21.09 3.03 -11.00
C ARG A 188 -20.93 3.71 -9.66
N SER A 189 -20.88 5.03 -9.66
CA SER A 189 -20.78 5.81 -8.42
C SER A 189 -22.14 6.26 -7.93
N TYR A 190 -22.36 6.13 -6.63
CA TYR A 190 -23.57 6.57 -5.94
C TYR A 190 -23.18 7.49 -4.79
N GLY A 191 -24.06 8.45 -4.47
CA GLY A 191 -23.95 9.29 -3.29
C GLY A 191 -25.32 9.68 -2.76
N ALA A 192 -25.45 9.85 -1.44
CA ALA A 192 -26.69 10.27 -0.81
C ALA A 192 -26.44 11.02 0.49
N GLU A 193 -27.36 11.91 0.87
CA GLU A 193 -27.48 12.37 2.25
C GLU A 193 -28.14 11.26 3.08
N MET A 194 -27.45 10.79 4.10
CA MET A 194 -27.85 9.67 4.92
C MET A 194 -28.66 10.16 6.14
N ASP A 195 -29.56 9.32 6.62
CA ASP A 195 -30.23 9.55 7.89
C ASP A 195 -29.23 9.37 9.05
N PRO A 196 -28.90 10.43 9.78
CA PRO A 196 -27.93 10.36 10.87
C PRO A 196 -28.39 9.47 12.03
N GLN A 197 -29.66 9.10 12.12
CA GLN A 197 -30.13 8.21 13.18
C GLN A 197 -29.81 6.75 12.88
N THR A 198 -29.81 6.36 11.62
CA THR A 198 -29.54 4.98 11.21
C THR A 198 -28.12 4.79 10.69
N MET A 199 -27.49 5.82 10.14
CA MET A 199 -26.25 5.76 9.37
C MET A 199 -26.32 4.81 8.15
N ALA A 200 -27.48 4.21 7.91
CA ALA A 200 -27.70 3.10 6.98
C ALA A 200 -28.63 3.45 5.82
N THR A 201 -29.57 4.35 6.04
CA THR A 201 -30.64 4.66 5.10
C THR A 201 -30.53 6.08 4.57
N VAL A 202 -31.09 6.31 3.39
CA VAL A 202 -31.18 7.67 2.83
C VAL A 202 -32.10 8.52 3.72
N LYS A 203 -31.71 9.76 3.94
CA LYS A 203 -32.47 10.73 4.70
C LYS A 203 -33.87 10.94 4.05
N PRO A 204 -34.96 10.90 4.81
CA PRO A 204 -36.28 11.15 4.27
C PRO A 204 -36.37 12.49 3.53
N GLY A 205 -36.90 12.46 2.31
CA GLY A 205 -37.05 13.65 1.46
C GLY A 205 -35.81 14.01 0.62
N THR A 206 -34.75 13.19 0.64
CA THR A 206 -33.62 13.28 -0.28
C THR A 206 -33.57 12.05 -1.18
N GLU A 207 -32.75 12.09 -2.22
CA GLU A 207 -32.62 11.03 -3.21
C GLU A 207 -31.17 10.57 -3.34
N ILE A 208 -30.99 9.36 -3.87
CA ILE A 208 -29.66 8.86 -4.27
C ILE A 208 -29.26 9.55 -5.57
N VAL A 209 -28.09 10.17 -5.57
CA VAL A 209 -27.42 10.66 -6.77
C VAL A 209 -26.74 9.45 -7.43
N THR A 210 -27.20 9.08 -8.60
CA THR A 210 -26.60 8.01 -9.42
C THR A 210 -25.61 8.61 -10.41
N ASP A 211 -24.55 7.89 -10.74
CA ASP A 211 -23.47 8.39 -11.60
C ASP A 211 -22.96 9.75 -11.12
N MET A 212 -22.69 9.84 -9.83
CA MET A 212 -22.19 11.06 -9.18
C MET A 212 -20.93 11.59 -9.89
N VAL A 213 -20.09 10.68 -10.39
CA VAL A 213 -19.05 10.89 -11.38
C VAL A 213 -19.19 9.82 -12.47
N SER A 214 -18.85 10.14 -13.74
CA SER A 214 -19.07 9.23 -14.86
C SER A 214 -18.25 7.93 -14.75
N ALA A 215 -18.84 6.82 -15.16
CA ALA A 215 -18.19 5.52 -15.26
C ALA A 215 -17.40 5.36 -16.57
N ARG A 216 -16.68 4.23 -16.71
CA ARG A 216 -15.84 3.93 -17.88
C ARG A 216 -16.62 3.89 -19.20
N ASP A 217 -17.85 3.39 -19.17
CA ASP A 217 -18.72 3.21 -20.36
C ASP A 217 -19.57 4.43 -20.68
N GLN A 218 -19.38 5.53 -19.95
CA GLN A 218 -20.04 6.82 -20.15
C GLN A 218 -19.06 7.85 -20.72
N GLU A 219 -19.61 8.94 -21.28
CA GLU A 219 -18.82 10.10 -21.65
C GLU A 219 -18.25 10.79 -20.40
N GLY A 220 -17.01 11.27 -20.50
CA GLY A 220 -16.34 12.00 -19.44
C GLY A 220 -15.02 11.40 -18.99
N VAL A 221 -14.28 12.18 -18.22
CA VAL A 221 -12.90 11.88 -17.82
C VAL A 221 -12.78 11.15 -16.49
N PHE A 222 -13.86 11.06 -15.72
CA PHE A 222 -13.82 10.48 -14.36
C PHE A 222 -13.56 8.99 -14.40
N ARG A 223 -14.26 8.22 -15.26
CA ARG A 223 -14.05 6.79 -15.51
C ARG A 223 -13.99 5.97 -14.23
N PHE A 224 -14.96 6.24 -13.34
CA PHE A 224 -15.07 5.61 -12.02
C PHE A 224 -15.05 4.08 -12.14
N PHE A 225 -14.34 3.44 -11.21
CA PHE A 225 -14.34 1.99 -11.06
C PHE A 225 -14.91 1.58 -9.70
N GLU A 226 -14.23 1.93 -8.59
CA GLU A 226 -14.59 1.56 -7.22
C GLU A 226 -13.88 2.47 -6.20
N ALA A 227 -13.80 2.07 -4.94
CA ALA A 227 -12.90 2.65 -3.94
C ALA A 227 -13.28 4.07 -3.52
N SER A 228 -14.53 4.27 -3.12
CA SER A 228 -15.00 5.58 -2.65
C SER A 228 -14.28 6.02 -1.37
N SER A 229 -13.76 7.25 -1.34
CA SER A 229 -13.20 7.90 -0.15
C SER A 229 -13.46 9.40 -0.23
N MET A 230 -13.94 10.00 0.86
CA MET A 230 -14.29 11.44 0.90
C MET A 230 -13.52 12.17 1.98
N ARG A 231 -12.99 13.34 1.62
CA ARG A 231 -12.36 14.28 2.56
C ARG A 231 -12.90 15.69 2.34
N LYS A 232 -13.05 16.44 3.42
CA LYS A 232 -13.24 17.89 3.34
C LYS A 232 -11.91 18.56 3.62
N ILE A 233 -11.44 19.38 2.69
CA ILE A 233 -10.18 20.13 2.82
C ILE A 233 -10.54 21.60 2.70
N LYS A 234 -10.48 22.31 3.82
CA LYS A 234 -11.00 23.67 3.95
C LYS A 234 -12.50 23.70 3.59
N ASP A 235 -12.88 24.43 2.53
CA ASP A 235 -14.27 24.53 2.05
C ASP A 235 -14.59 23.62 0.84
N LYS A 236 -13.68 22.71 0.46
CA LYS A 236 -13.83 21.82 -0.68
C LYS A 236 -14.00 20.37 -0.26
N TYR A 237 -14.85 19.65 -0.98
CA TYR A 237 -15.04 18.21 -0.86
C TYR A 237 -14.20 17.51 -1.91
N VAL A 238 -13.35 16.59 -1.47
CA VAL A 238 -12.42 15.85 -2.33
C VAL A 238 -12.81 14.39 -2.31
N PHE A 239 -13.26 13.90 -3.44
CA PHE A 239 -13.64 12.51 -3.67
C PHE A 239 -12.48 11.78 -4.32
N VAL A 240 -11.87 10.84 -3.60
CA VAL A 240 -10.81 9.95 -4.07
C VAL A 240 -11.43 8.63 -4.48
N TYR A 241 -10.99 8.05 -5.59
CA TYR A 241 -11.55 6.82 -6.11
C TYR A 241 -10.58 6.09 -7.06
N SER A 242 -10.80 4.79 -7.26
CA SER A 242 -10.11 4.00 -8.28
C SER A 242 -10.67 4.34 -9.67
N ARG A 243 -9.76 4.62 -10.61
CA ARG A 243 -10.09 5.11 -11.94
C ARG A 243 -9.56 4.21 -13.04
N TRP A 244 -10.38 3.95 -14.05
CA TRP A 244 -9.89 3.42 -15.32
C TRP A 244 -9.14 4.49 -16.11
N THR A 245 -7.87 4.24 -16.46
CA THR A 245 -7.17 5.06 -17.47
C THR A 245 -7.69 4.73 -18.87
N GLU A 246 -7.46 5.63 -19.82
CA GLU A 246 -7.70 5.34 -21.23
C GLU A 246 -6.56 4.51 -21.83
N GLU A 247 -6.84 3.85 -22.95
CA GLU A 247 -5.79 3.16 -23.70
C GLU A 247 -4.79 4.19 -24.25
N GLY A 248 -3.50 3.98 -23.94
CA GLY A 248 -2.44 4.93 -24.31
C GLY A 248 -2.30 6.14 -23.39
N GLU A 249 -3.15 6.30 -22.39
CA GLU A 249 -2.95 7.31 -21.34
C GLU A 249 -1.65 7.00 -20.58
N PHE A 250 -0.83 8.02 -20.37
CA PHE A 250 0.54 7.89 -19.87
C PHE A 250 1.48 7.03 -20.73
N GLY A 251 1.14 6.74 -21.99
CA GLY A 251 1.92 5.86 -22.87
C GLY A 251 1.80 4.38 -22.56
N LEU A 252 0.81 3.97 -21.75
CA LEU A 252 0.61 2.61 -21.25
C LEU A 252 -0.79 2.07 -21.60
N PRO A 253 -1.01 0.74 -21.52
CA PRO A 253 -2.34 0.15 -21.64
C PRO A 253 -3.31 0.67 -20.57
N SER A 254 -4.61 0.59 -20.86
CA SER A 254 -5.67 0.93 -19.90
C SER A 254 -5.59 0.06 -18.65
N THR A 255 -5.77 0.67 -17.49
CA THR A 255 -5.75 -0.01 -16.18
C THR A 255 -6.71 0.66 -15.20
N ASN A 256 -7.17 -0.08 -14.20
CA ASN A 256 -7.83 0.42 -12.99
C ASN A 256 -6.89 0.51 -11.77
N TYR A 257 -5.59 0.39 -12.00
CA TYR A 257 -4.57 0.41 -10.93
C TYR A 257 -4.08 1.83 -10.63
N THR A 258 -4.98 2.82 -10.71
CA THR A 258 -4.72 4.23 -10.40
C THR A 258 -5.75 4.78 -9.44
N LEU A 259 -5.31 5.57 -8.44
CA LEU A 259 -6.20 6.44 -7.68
C LEU A 259 -6.25 7.82 -8.33
N ALA A 260 -7.46 8.34 -8.48
CA ALA A 260 -7.73 9.68 -8.96
C ALA A 260 -8.56 10.45 -7.94
N TYR A 261 -8.71 11.76 -8.16
CA TYR A 261 -9.60 12.58 -7.36
C TYR A 261 -10.48 13.47 -8.22
N ALA A 262 -11.62 13.78 -7.64
CA ALA A 262 -12.51 14.84 -8.10
C ALA A 262 -12.82 15.74 -6.90
N TRP A 263 -13.17 17.01 -7.15
CA TRP A 263 -13.48 17.95 -6.09
C TRP A 263 -14.73 18.77 -6.41
N SER A 264 -15.38 19.28 -5.37
CA SER A 264 -16.61 20.07 -5.48
C SER A 264 -16.74 21.06 -4.32
N ASP A 265 -17.62 22.05 -4.49
CA ASP A 265 -18.08 22.95 -3.42
C ASP A 265 -19.23 22.30 -2.58
N SER A 266 -19.72 21.13 -2.98
CA SER A 266 -20.81 20.40 -2.34
C SER A 266 -20.47 18.91 -2.18
N PRO A 267 -20.90 18.26 -1.08
CA PRO A 267 -20.56 16.86 -0.80
C PRO A 267 -21.10 15.86 -1.85
N LEU A 268 -22.16 16.22 -2.56
CA LEU A 268 -22.77 15.38 -3.62
C LEU A 268 -22.52 15.95 -5.03
N GLY A 269 -21.59 16.87 -5.19
CA GLY A 269 -21.25 17.46 -6.49
C GLY A 269 -22.09 18.68 -6.85
N PRO A 270 -22.03 19.13 -8.13
CA PRO A 270 -21.27 18.51 -9.23
C PRO A 270 -19.77 18.56 -9.02
N PHE A 271 -19.08 17.47 -9.40
CA PHE A 271 -17.64 17.34 -9.25
C PHE A 271 -16.86 17.81 -10.48
N THR A 272 -15.64 18.30 -10.22
CA THR A 272 -14.62 18.59 -11.23
C THR A 272 -13.51 17.55 -11.11
N TYR A 273 -13.11 16.93 -12.22
CA TYR A 273 -11.98 15.99 -12.24
C TYR A 273 -10.67 16.72 -11.95
N GLY A 274 -9.90 16.19 -11.00
CA GLY A 274 -8.66 16.80 -10.54
C GLY A 274 -7.39 16.18 -11.12
N GLY A 275 -7.40 14.88 -11.38
CA GLY A 275 -6.24 14.16 -11.91
C GLY A 275 -5.96 12.84 -11.16
N THR A 276 -4.85 12.20 -11.52
CA THR A 276 -4.32 11.01 -10.86
C THR A 276 -3.53 11.41 -9.61
N ILE A 277 -3.73 10.68 -8.50
CA ILE A 277 -2.98 10.87 -7.24
C ILE A 277 -1.79 9.92 -7.18
N ILE A 278 -1.98 8.66 -7.62
CA ILE A 278 -0.94 7.64 -7.66
C ILE A 278 -1.24 6.61 -8.75
N ASP A 279 -0.19 6.14 -9.43
CA ASP A 279 -0.24 5.01 -10.35
C ASP A 279 0.51 3.82 -9.75
N GLY A 280 -0.21 2.75 -9.41
CA GLY A 280 0.35 1.56 -8.76
C GLY A 280 1.31 0.75 -9.63
N ARG A 281 1.33 0.99 -10.95
CA ARG A 281 2.28 0.33 -11.86
C ARG A 281 3.72 0.81 -11.69
N GLY A 282 3.92 1.99 -11.06
CA GLY A 282 5.18 2.72 -11.16
C GLY A 282 5.54 2.92 -12.63
N ARG A 283 5.90 4.08 -13.08
CA ARG A 283 6.19 4.31 -14.50
C ARG A 283 7.37 5.23 -14.70
N THR A 284 8.10 4.96 -15.76
CA THR A 284 9.23 5.80 -16.17
C THR A 284 9.45 5.70 -17.67
N GLU A 285 10.18 6.66 -18.23
CA GLU A 285 10.60 6.64 -19.61
C GLU A 285 11.94 5.92 -19.74
N ASN A 286 12.04 4.97 -20.66
CA ASN A 286 13.27 4.24 -20.98
C ASN A 286 14.15 5.04 -21.98
N PRO A 287 15.38 4.59 -22.29
CA PRO A 287 16.28 5.31 -23.22
C PRO A 287 15.72 5.54 -24.62
N GLU A 288 14.78 4.71 -25.06
CA GLU A 288 14.11 4.85 -26.37
C GLU A 288 12.94 5.84 -26.35
N GLY A 289 12.69 6.51 -25.21
CA GLY A 289 11.57 7.45 -25.04
C GLY A 289 10.21 6.76 -24.88
N LYS A 290 10.20 5.46 -24.57
CA LYS A 290 8.98 4.69 -24.32
C LYS A 290 8.72 4.63 -22.80
N VAL A 291 7.49 4.91 -22.38
CA VAL A 291 7.07 4.70 -21.00
C VAL A 291 6.90 3.20 -20.74
N ILE A 292 7.49 2.76 -19.63
CA ILE A 292 7.40 1.38 -19.14
C ILE A 292 6.85 1.34 -17.71
N GLU A 293 6.19 0.26 -17.38
CA GLU A 293 5.81 -0.10 -16.02
C GLU A 293 7.04 -0.60 -15.28
N THR A 294 7.25 -0.12 -14.05
CA THR A 294 8.43 -0.49 -13.25
C THR A 294 8.08 -1.38 -12.07
N ALA A 295 6.81 -1.68 -11.91
CA ALA A 295 6.25 -2.56 -10.89
C ALA A 295 5.27 -3.56 -11.53
N THR A 296 4.27 -4.01 -10.78
CA THR A 296 3.23 -4.91 -11.28
C THR A 296 2.41 -4.23 -12.39
N PRO A 297 2.10 -4.91 -13.51
CA PRO A 297 1.51 -4.27 -14.69
C PRO A 297 0.03 -3.90 -14.53
N GLY A 298 -0.59 -4.26 -13.44
CA GLY A 298 -2.01 -3.99 -13.18
C GLY A 298 -2.43 -4.54 -11.83
N GLY A 299 -3.72 -4.56 -11.60
CA GLY A 299 -4.36 -4.93 -10.35
C GLY A 299 -5.46 -3.93 -10.05
N ASN A 300 -6.04 -4.01 -8.87
CA ASN A 300 -6.89 -2.95 -8.34
C ASN A 300 -6.10 -2.08 -7.37
N THR A 301 -6.65 -0.92 -7.02
CA THR A 301 -6.13 -0.08 -5.94
C THR A 301 -7.28 0.60 -5.23
N HIS A 302 -7.13 0.74 -3.92
CA HIS A 302 -8.04 1.46 -3.04
C HIS A 302 -7.21 2.16 -1.96
N GLY A 303 -7.70 3.29 -1.47
CA GLY A 303 -7.09 4.04 -0.40
C GLY A 303 -7.59 5.47 -0.32
N GLY A 304 -7.07 6.22 0.62
CA GLY A 304 -7.47 7.58 0.90
C GLY A 304 -6.28 8.52 1.09
N ILE A 305 -6.58 9.78 1.38
CA ILE A 305 -5.56 10.80 1.69
C ILE A 305 -5.72 11.28 3.13
N LEU A 306 -4.59 11.61 3.77
CA LEU A 306 -4.57 12.14 5.13
C LEU A 306 -3.45 13.16 5.28
N GLU A 307 -3.73 14.24 6.00
CA GLU A 307 -2.71 15.18 6.48
C GLU A 307 -2.26 14.79 7.90
N VAL A 308 -0.96 14.67 8.09
CA VAL A 308 -0.35 14.43 9.39
C VAL A 308 0.82 15.38 9.57
N ASN A 309 0.78 16.19 10.62
CA ASN A 309 1.82 17.18 10.94
C ASN A 309 2.18 18.11 9.76
N GLY A 310 1.18 18.54 8.98
CA GLY A 310 1.36 19.45 7.85
C GLY A 310 1.90 18.80 6.57
N GLN A 311 2.05 17.47 6.55
CA GLN A 311 2.39 16.71 5.37
C GLN A 311 1.20 15.86 4.93
N TRP A 312 0.79 15.99 3.68
CA TRP A 312 -0.22 15.14 3.07
C TRP A 312 0.38 13.85 2.55
N TYR A 313 -0.36 12.76 2.72
CA TYR A 313 -0.02 11.43 2.23
C TYR A 313 -1.20 10.84 1.47
N VAL A 314 -0.91 10.07 0.40
CA VAL A 314 -1.84 9.10 -0.17
C VAL A 314 -1.49 7.73 0.37
N PHE A 315 -2.49 7.05 0.94
CA PHE A 315 -2.42 5.65 1.34
C PHE A 315 -3.01 4.82 0.21
N TYR A 316 -2.31 3.79 -0.20
CA TYR A 316 -2.71 2.90 -1.29
C TYR A 316 -2.12 1.51 -1.06
N HIS A 317 -2.23 0.60 -2.01
CA HIS A 317 -1.56 -0.68 -1.90
C HIS A 317 -0.80 -1.04 -3.18
N ARG A 318 0.13 -1.98 -3.08
CA ARG A 318 0.81 -2.60 -4.21
C ARG A 318 0.45 -4.07 -4.30
N GLN A 319 0.39 -4.58 -5.50
CA GLN A 319 0.40 -6.00 -5.77
C GLN A 319 1.82 -6.55 -5.65
N CYS A 320 2.00 -7.78 -5.16
CA CYS A 320 3.26 -8.49 -5.23
C CYS A 320 3.03 -9.98 -5.51
N GLY A 321 4.07 -10.69 -5.96
CA GLY A 321 3.96 -12.09 -6.33
C GLY A 321 3.50 -12.31 -7.77
N THR A 322 2.80 -13.41 -7.98
CA THR A 322 2.35 -13.88 -9.29
C THR A 322 0.82 -13.90 -9.44
N ASP A 323 0.11 -13.33 -8.48
CA ASP A 323 -1.34 -13.16 -8.50
C ASP A 323 -1.78 -11.92 -7.72
N GLU A 324 -3.05 -11.60 -7.76
CA GLU A 324 -3.63 -10.40 -7.15
C GLU A 324 -4.01 -10.54 -5.66
N PHE A 325 -3.57 -11.58 -4.98
CA PHE A 325 -4.03 -11.90 -3.62
C PHE A 325 -2.96 -11.66 -2.55
N SER A 326 -1.94 -10.86 -2.88
CA SER A 326 -0.85 -10.47 -1.96
C SER A 326 -0.62 -8.98 -2.03
N ARG A 327 -1.60 -8.20 -1.50
CA ARG A 327 -1.61 -6.75 -1.57
C ARG A 327 -1.04 -6.14 -0.29
N GLN A 328 0.00 -5.31 -0.42
CA GLN A 328 0.70 -4.71 0.71
C GLN A 328 0.43 -3.22 0.81
N ALA A 329 0.25 -2.73 2.04
CA ALA A 329 0.00 -1.32 2.35
C ALA A 329 1.18 -0.43 1.97
N MET A 330 0.89 0.60 1.17
CA MET A 330 1.85 1.58 0.66
C MET A 330 1.42 2.99 1.02
N VAL A 331 2.38 3.90 1.09
CA VAL A 331 2.13 5.32 1.29
C VAL A 331 3.07 6.16 0.43
N ALA A 332 2.61 7.31 -0.03
CA ALA A 332 3.46 8.29 -0.70
C ALA A 332 3.14 9.71 -0.18
N PRO A 333 4.16 10.56 0.03
CA PRO A 333 3.92 11.97 0.29
C PRO A 333 3.37 12.65 -0.97
N ILE A 334 2.38 13.50 -0.79
CA ILE A 334 1.76 14.31 -1.86
C ILE A 334 1.72 15.78 -1.48
N LYS A 335 1.54 16.63 -2.49
CA LYS A 335 1.28 18.07 -2.28
C LYS A 335 -0.17 18.36 -2.59
N VAL A 336 -0.84 19.01 -1.66
CA VAL A 336 -2.24 19.40 -1.77
C VAL A 336 -2.35 20.91 -1.59
N ASP A 337 -2.85 21.59 -2.62
CA ASP A 337 -3.12 23.03 -2.59
C ASP A 337 -4.61 23.27 -2.79
N VAL A 338 -5.23 24.01 -1.87
CA VAL A 338 -6.65 24.39 -1.93
C VAL A 338 -6.79 25.90 -1.90
N THR A 339 -7.39 26.44 -2.95
CA THR A 339 -7.88 27.81 -3.01
C THR A 339 -9.35 27.82 -2.61
N GLU A 340 -9.67 28.57 -1.55
CA GLU A 340 -11.01 28.67 -0.98
C GLU A 340 -11.91 29.64 -1.76
N GLY A 341 -13.20 29.59 -1.49
CA GLY A 341 -14.22 30.50 -2.00
C GLY A 341 -14.72 30.17 -3.41
N PRO A 342 -15.65 30.99 -3.93
CA PRO A 342 -16.22 30.81 -5.26
C PRO A 342 -15.14 30.88 -6.35
N GLY A 343 -15.08 29.85 -7.19
CA GLY A 343 -14.06 29.70 -8.24
C GLY A 343 -12.71 29.21 -7.72
N GLY A 344 -12.62 28.87 -6.44
CA GLY A 344 -11.48 28.17 -5.87
C GLY A 344 -11.34 26.76 -6.44
N LYS A 345 -10.18 26.13 -6.22
CA LYS A 345 -9.87 24.81 -6.78
C LYS A 345 -9.02 23.98 -5.82
N VAL A 346 -9.03 22.67 -6.05
CA VAL A 346 -8.11 21.73 -5.43
C VAL A 346 -7.09 21.26 -6.45
N VAL A 347 -5.81 21.27 -6.08
CA VAL A 347 -4.71 20.73 -6.89
C VAL A 347 -3.95 19.74 -6.01
N ILE A 348 -3.94 18.47 -6.40
CA ILE A 348 -3.13 17.42 -5.80
C ILE A 348 -2.10 16.99 -6.84
N LEU A 349 -0.82 17.11 -6.50
CA LEU A 349 0.25 16.61 -7.35
C LEU A 349 0.39 15.11 -7.15
N GLU A 350 0.57 14.37 -8.25
CA GLU A 350 0.75 12.93 -8.23
C GLU A 350 1.94 12.52 -7.34
N GLY A 351 1.72 11.54 -6.47
CA GLY A 351 2.74 10.92 -5.64
C GLY A 351 3.63 9.98 -6.45
N GLU A 352 4.85 9.79 -6.01
CA GLU A 352 5.78 8.85 -6.63
C GLU A 352 5.72 7.48 -5.93
N TYR A 353 5.74 6.41 -6.72
CA TYR A 353 5.86 5.04 -6.22
C TYR A 353 7.31 4.77 -5.78
N THR A 354 7.57 4.74 -4.46
CA THR A 354 8.92 4.67 -3.89
C THR A 354 9.06 3.62 -2.80
N SER A 355 10.31 3.32 -2.42
CA SER A 355 10.65 2.47 -1.27
C SER A 355 10.69 3.24 0.05
N GLU A 356 10.66 4.57 0.04
CA GLU A 356 10.94 5.35 1.26
C GLU A 356 9.74 5.47 2.23
N GLY A 357 8.50 5.37 1.73
CA GLY A 357 7.32 5.43 2.59
C GLY A 357 7.27 6.72 3.43
N PHE A 358 7.23 6.57 4.74
CA PHE A 358 7.26 7.69 5.69
C PHE A 358 8.66 8.29 5.91
N ALA A 359 9.71 7.66 5.39
CA ALA A 359 11.07 8.22 5.41
C ALA A 359 11.25 9.28 4.31
N ILE A 360 10.46 10.35 4.33
CA ILE A 360 10.43 11.39 3.28
C ILE A 360 11.79 12.05 3.00
N ASP A 361 12.72 11.98 3.97
CA ASP A 361 14.11 12.42 3.83
C ASP A 361 15.04 11.33 3.25
N GLY A 362 14.47 10.22 2.81
CA GLY A 362 15.19 9.05 2.30
C GLY A 362 15.59 8.04 3.37
N LEU A 363 15.71 6.78 2.93
CA LEU A 363 16.16 5.67 3.76
C LEU A 363 17.59 5.87 4.26
N ASP A 364 17.88 5.34 5.44
CA ASP A 364 19.24 5.32 5.97
C ASP A 364 20.07 4.23 5.26
N PRO A 365 21.07 4.58 4.46
CA PRO A 365 21.86 3.57 3.76
C PRO A 365 22.65 2.64 4.69
N LEU A 366 22.96 3.07 5.93
CA LEU A 366 23.70 2.26 6.90
C LEU A 366 22.84 1.24 7.66
N LYS A 367 21.57 1.11 7.28
CA LYS A 367 20.68 0.05 7.74
C LYS A 367 20.56 -1.05 6.70
N THR A 368 20.28 -2.27 7.17
CA THR A 368 19.98 -3.40 6.29
C THR A 368 18.45 -3.51 6.13
N TYR A 369 18.01 -3.63 4.90
CA TYR A 369 16.60 -3.78 4.53
C TYR A 369 16.34 -5.12 3.86
N SER A 370 15.11 -5.60 3.94
CA SER A 370 14.64 -6.66 3.07
C SER A 370 14.70 -6.22 1.60
N ALA A 371 15.14 -7.08 0.71
CA ALA A 371 15.08 -6.80 -0.72
C ALA A 371 13.66 -6.53 -1.23
N GLY A 372 12.66 -7.05 -0.52
CA GLY A 372 11.26 -6.86 -0.85
C GLY A 372 10.71 -5.44 -0.70
N ILE A 373 11.52 -4.46 -0.23
CA ILE A 373 11.15 -3.03 -0.29
C ILE A 373 11.41 -2.40 -1.67
N ALA A 374 11.90 -3.17 -2.65
CA ALA A 374 12.09 -2.67 -4.01
C ALA A 374 10.80 -2.03 -4.55
N CYS A 375 10.96 -0.89 -5.20
CA CYS A 375 9.88 -0.18 -5.90
C CYS A 375 10.03 -0.26 -7.43
N TRP A 376 11.05 -0.92 -7.90
CA TRP A 376 11.27 -1.25 -9.30
C TRP A 376 11.70 -2.71 -9.41
N TYR A 377 10.99 -3.48 -10.21
CA TYR A 377 11.28 -4.87 -10.47
C TYR A 377 10.75 -5.25 -11.86
N THR A 378 11.66 -5.26 -12.84
CA THR A 378 11.35 -5.51 -14.25
C THR A 378 12.18 -6.65 -14.80
N GLY A 379 11.80 -7.13 -15.96
CA GLY A 379 12.55 -8.10 -16.75
C GLY A 379 12.88 -7.59 -18.15
N PRO A 380 13.51 -8.43 -18.99
CA PRO A 380 13.81 -8.08 -20.38
C PRO A 380 12.57 -7.76 -21.22
N GLU A 381 11.44 -8.39 -20.89
CA GLU A 381 10.14 -8.11 -21.50
C GLU A 381 9.20 -7.54 -20.44
N PRO A 382 8.24 -6.68 -20.82
CA PRO A 382 7.23 -6.18 -19.90
C PRO A 382 6.47 -7.32 -19.23
N ALA A 383 6.21 -7.18 -17.93
CA ALA A 383 5.29 -8.07 -17.23
C ALA A 383 3.88 -7.95 -17.82
N ARG A 384 3.08 -9.01 -17.72
CA ARG A 384 1.72 -9.06 -18.26
C ARG A 384 0.72 -9.49 -17.19
N GLN A 385 -0.42 -8.84 -17.17
CA GLN A 385 -1.57 -9.31 -16.41
C GLN A 385 -2.35 -10.34 -17.22
N ALA A 386 -2.66 -11.47 -16.60
CA ALA A 386 -3.55 -12.52 -17.10
C ALA A 386 -4.45 -12.94 -15.95
N TYR A 387 -5.43 -12.09 -15.65
CA TYR A 387 -6.29 -12.15 -14.47
C TYR A 387 -6.63 -13.58 -14.01
N PRO A 388 -6.45 -13.91 -12.75
CA PRO A 388 -5.89 -13.08 -11.67
C PRO A 388 -4.36 -13.16 -11.51
N ARG A 389 -3.63 -13.54 -12.56
CA ARG A 389 -2.19 -13.80 -12.50
C ARG A 389 -1.37 -12.70 -13.15
N PHE A 390 -0.12 -12.59 -12.66
CA PHE A 390 0.95 -11.82 -13.28
C PHE A 390 2.00 -12.76 -13.85
N ILE A 391 2.47 -12.46 -15.06
CA ILE A 391 3.50 -13.21 -15.77
C ILE A 391 4.71 -12.31 -15.92
N HIS A 392 5.78 -12.65 -15.21
CA HIS A 392 7.03 -11.91 -15.19
C HIS A 392 8.10 -12.60 -16.05
N SER A 393 8.78 -11.84 -16.90
CA SER A 393 9.95 -12.30 -17.65
C SER A 393 11.25 -12.19 -16.85
N GLY A 394 11.25 -11.38 -15.79
CA GLY A 394 12.38 -11.13 -14.91
C GLY A 394 11.94 -10.90 -13.47
N SER A 395 12.65 -10.03 -12.78
CA SER A 395 12.50 -9.80 -11.34
C SER A 395 11.08 -9.49 -10.90
N TYR A 396 10.68 -10.09 -9.79
CA TYR A 396 9.45 -9.74 -9.06
C TYR A 396 9.62 -9.98 -7.56
N ILE A 397 8.73 -9.40 -6.75
CA ILE A 397 8.72 -9.59 -5.29
C ILE A 397 7.94 -10.84 -4.95
N LYS A 398 8.61 -11.82 -4.33
CA LYS A 398 7.99 -13.05 -3.83
C LYS A 398 7.48 -12.80 -2.41
N PRO A 399 6.16 -12.80 -2.18
CA PRO A 399 5.60 -12.67 -0.84
C PRO A 399 5.96 -13.89 0.01
N LEU A 400 6.43 -13.65 1.23
CA LEU A 400 6.62 -14.69 2.22
C LEU A 400 5.45 -14.62 3.21
N ARG A 401 4.83 -15.78 3.45
CA ARG A 401 3.74 -15.92 4.41
C ARG A 401 4.21 -16.90 5.48
N PRO A 402 4.86 -16.42 6.57
CA PRO A 402 5.34 -17.28 7.63
C PRO A 402 4.17 -18.01 8.29
N ALA A 403 4.42 -19.26 8.73
CA ALA A 403 3.42 -20.07 9.41
C ALA A 403 3.03 -19.52 10.80
N VAL A 404 3.92 -18.72 11.39
CA VAL A 404 3.73 -18.08 12.70
C VAL A 404 4.22 -16.64 12.60
N THR A 405 3.36 -15.71 13.01
CA THR A 405 3.67 -14.27 13.12
C THR A 405 3.54 -13.85 14.59
N ASP A 406 4.43 -12.99 15.05
CA ASP A 406 4.33 -12.40 16.37
C ASP A 406 3.97 -10.92 16.27
N TYR A 407 2.71 -10.59 16.56
CA TYR A 407 2.22 -9.22 16.56
C TYR A 407 2.82 -8.34 17.67
N LYS A 408 3.56 -8.93 18.63
CA LYS A 408 4.30 -8.17 19.66
C LYS A 408 5.66 -7.73 19.15
N ASP A 409 6.25 -8.48 18.23
CA ASP A 409 7.47 -8.15 17.52
C ASP A 409 7.28 -8.35 16.01
N PRO A 410 6.38 -7.55 15.39
CA PRO A 410 5.97 -7.77 14.01
C PRO A 410 7.09 -7.49 12.99
N TYR A 411 8.12 -6.79 13.40
CA TYR A 411 9.28 -6.45 12.56
C TYR A 411 10.50 -7.36 12.81
N ASP A 412 10.34 -8.50 13.51
CA ASP A 412 11.43 -9.48 13.65
C ASP A 412 11.99 -9.84 12.26
N PRO A 413 13.30 -9.61 12.02
CA PRO A 413 13.94 -9.87 10.73
C PRO A 413 13.78 -11.30 10.20
N LYS A 414 13.49 -12.26 11.08
CA LYS A 414 13.29 -13.68 10.69
C LYS A 414 12.01 -13.89 9.90
N VAL A 415 11.00 -13.05 10.10
CA VAL A 415 9.69 -13.15 9.47
C VAL A 415 9.36 -11.92 8.63
N ASN A 416 9.89 -10.76 8.98
CA ASN A 416 9.65 -9.50 8.28
C ASN A 416 10.54 -9.37 7.05
N SER A 417 10.33 -10.24 6.06
CA SER A 417 11.12 -10.28 4.83
C SER A 417 10.27 -10.75 3.66
N ASN A 418 10.50 -10.11 2.52
CA ASN A 418 10.12 -10.60 1.20
C ASN A 418 11.35 -10.63 0.31
N LEU A 419 11.33 -11.45 -0.73
CA LEU A 419 12.48 -11.67 -1.60
C LEU A 419 12.24 -11.03 -2.96
N VAL A 420 13.33 -10.64 -3.63
CA VAL A 420 13.32 -10.40 -5.07
C VAL A 420 13.87 -11.65 -5.74
N VAL A 421 13.07 -12.25 -6.58
CA VAL A 421 13.36 -13.53 -7.24
C VAL A 421 13.26 -13.39 -8.75
N ASN A 422 13.66 -14.46 -9.48
CA ASN A 422 13.65 -14.50 -10.93
C ASN A 422 14.53 -13.40 -11.55
N ASN A 423 15.70 -13.20 -10.98
CA ASN A 423 16.68 -12.20 -11.43
C ASN A 423 17.44 -12.70 -12.67
N THR A 424 16.79 -12.64 -13.83
CA THR A 424 17.29 -13.13 -15.12
C THR A 424 18.12 -12.07 -15.83
N ASN A 425 18.78 -12.43 -16.95
CA ASN A 425 19.45 -11.47 -17.82
C ASN A 425 18.52 -10.33 -18.24
N GLY A 426 18.94 -9.08 -18.08
CA GLY A 426 18.14 -7.88 -18.38
C GLY A 426 17.17 -7.45 -17.28
N SER A 427 17.13 -8.15 -16.15
CA SER A 427 16.34 -7.73 -14.99
C SER A 427 16.92 -6.48 -14.33
N ILE A 428 16.02 -5.62 -13.82
CA ILE A 428 16.36 -4.41 -13.06
C ILE A 428 15.57 -4.42 -11.75
N VAL A 429 16.28 -4.21 -10.64
CA VAL A 429 15.70 -4.05 -9.30
C VAL A 429 16.11 -2.68 -8.77
N GLY A 430 15.17 -1.87 -8.32
CA GLY A 430 15.45 -0.51 -7.90
C GLY A 430 14.82 -0.14 -6.55
N TYR A 431 15.50 0.74 -5.86
CA TYR A 431 15.16 1.26 -4.54
C TYR A 431 15.23 2.79 -4.57
N LYS A 432 14.14 3.47 -4.24
CA LYS A 432 14.02 4.93 -4.23
C LYS A 432 13.51 5.37 -2.85
N TYR A 433 14.21 6.17 -2.08
CA TYR A 433 15.54 6.74 -2.24
C TYR A 433 16.34 6.46 -0.98
N PHE A 434 17.67 6.32 -1.09
CA PHE A 434 18.58 6.36 0.04
C PHE A 434 19.15 7.77 0.21
N ASN A 435 19.29 8.24 1.45
CA ASN A 435 19.88 9.53 1.75
C ASN A 435 21.34 9.36 2.18
N PHE A 436 22.26 9.72 1.28
CA PHE A 436 23.70 9.55 1.50
C PHE A 436 24.33 10.61 2.41
N ASP A 437 23.62 11.69 2.76
CA ASP A 437 24.07 12.59 3.84
C ASP A 437 24.26 11.84 5.17
N LYS A 438 23.49 10.78 5.38
CA LYS A 438 23.57 9.92 6.59
C LYS A 438 24.86 9.09 6.64
N THR A 439 25.62 9.00 5.55
CA THR A 439 26.95 8.34 5.53
C THR A 439 28.06 9.21 6.12
N ASN A 440 27.84 10.51 6.29
CA ASN A 440 28.84 11.46 6.80
C ASN A 440 30.17 11.42 6.03
N GLY A 441 30.15 11.20 4.71
CA GLY A 441 31.34 11.17 3.86
C GLY A 441 32.29 10.01 4.17
N ALA A 442 31.78 8.86 4.60
CA ALA A 442 32.57 7.70 5.01
C ALA A 442 33.42 7.18 3.87
N ASP A 443 34.74 7.16 4.05
CA ASP A 443 35.64 6.41 3.16
C ASP A 443 35.35 4.90 3.28
N GLY A 444 35.51 4.18 2.15
CA GLY A 444 35.34 2.72 2.11
C GLY A 444 33.92 2.22 2.20
N LEU A 445 32.94 2.97 1.68
CA LEU A 445 31.54 2.52 1.62
C LEU A 445 31.39 1.33 0.66
N LYS A 446 30.75 0.27 1.14
CA LYS A 446 30.39 -0.93 0.37
C LYS A 446 28.88 -1.13 0.37
N LEU A 447 28.34 -1.59 -0.77
CA LEU A 447 27.01 -2.17 -0.83
C LEU A 447 27.09 -3.66 -0.50
N GLU A 448 26.21 -4.13 0.34
CA GLU A 448 26.02 -5.55 0.69
C GLU A 448 24.66 -6.06 0.21
N LEU A 449 24.68 -7.24 -0.40
CA LEU A 449 23.48 -8.00 -0.73
C LEU A 449 23.52 -9.36 -0.04
N GLY A 450 22.41 -9.74 0.61
CA GLY A 450 22.16 -11.13 0.98
C GLY A 450 21.58 -11.84 -0.24
N ILE A 451 22.28 -12.83 -0.79
CA ILE A 451 21.81 -13.58 -1.97
C ILE A 451 21.79 -15.07 -1.74
N LEU A 452 20.86 -15.76 -2.45
CA LEU A 452 20.90 -17.20 -2.65
C LEU A 452 21.24 -17.46 -4.13
N PRO A 453 22.50 -17.86 -4.45
CA PRO A 453 22.89 -18.19 -5.82
C PRO A 453 22.11 -19.37 -6.37
N GLU A 454 21.81 -19.37 -7.67
CA GLU A 454 21.03 -20.43 -8.35
C GLU A 454 21.86 -21.23 -9.38
N GLY A 455 23.19 -21.18 -9.27
CA GLY A 455 24.10 -22.00 -10.10
C GLY A 455 24.32 -21.45 -11.51
N ILE A 456 24.07 -20.16 -11.72
CA ILE A 456 24.25 -19.44 -12.98
C ILE A 456 25.29 -18.34 -12.80
N ASP A 457 26.19 -18.23 -13.78
CA ASP A 457 27.13 -17.09 -13.85
C ASP A 457 26.38 -15.82 -14.22
N GLY A 458 26.63 -14.74 -13.47
CA GLY A 458 26.02 -13.45 -13.75
C GLY A 458 26.74 -12.30 -13.06
N THR A 459 26.32 -11.11 -13.40
CA THR A 459 26.82 -9.86 -12.83
C THR A 459 25.65 -9.00 -12.40
N ILE A 460 25.78 -8.39 -11.23
CA ILE A 460 24.85 -7.39 -10.70
C ILE A 460 25.59 -6.06 -10.73
N ASP A 461 25.26 -5.21 -11.69
CA ASP A 461 25.80 -3.85 -11.79
C ASP A 461 24.99 -2.92 -10.88
N ILE A 462 25.71 -2.10 -10.10
CA ILE A 462 25.13 -1.13 -9.18
C ILE A 462 25.13 0.22 -9.86
N MET A 463 23.92 0.70 -10.18
CA MET A 463 23.68 1.98 -10.84
C MET A 463 23.05 2.98 -9.85
N VAL A 464 23.34 4.26 -10.01
CA VAL A 464 22.76 5.35 -9.21
C VAL A 464 21.96 6.29 -10.12
N ASP A 465 20.81 6.76 -9.62
CA ASP A 465 19.86 7.71 -10.21
C ASP A 465 19.07 7.21 -11.42
N SER A 466 19.65 6.35 -12.23
CA SER A 466 18.97 5.66 -13.33
C SER A 466 19.62 4.30 -13.58
N PRO A 467 18.85 3.27 -14.01
CA PRO A 467 19.44 1.99 -14.43
C PRO A 467 20.18 2.08 -15.78
N TRP A 468 20.00 3.18 -16.53
CA TRP A 468 20.56 3.39 -17.86
C TRP A 468 21.51 4.59 -17.89
N SER A 469 22.66 4.40 -18.51
CA SER A 469 23.66 5.47 -18.67
C SER A 469 23.14 6.61 -19.56
N GLU A 470 22.33 6.27 -20.55
CA GLU A 470 21.70 7.20 -21.50
C GLU A 470 20.73 8.15 -20.79
N CYS A 471 20.12 7.70 -19.69
CA CYS A 471 19.22 8.49 -18.83
C CYS A 471 19.94 9.09 -17.61
N GLY A 472 21.27 9.26 -17.68
CA GLY A 472 22.06 9.88 -16.62
C GLY A 472 22.52 8.95 -15.50
N GLY A 473 22.21 7.67 -15.57
CA GLY A 473 22.67 6.67 -14.61
C GLY A 473 24.19 6.51 -14.60
N LYS A 474 24.74 6.26 -13.41
CA LYS A 474 26.19 6.05 -13.24
C LYS A 474 26.44 4.71 -12.56
N LYS A 475 27.27 3.87 -13.18
CA LYS A 475 27.74 2.64 -12.55
C LYS A 475 28.74 2.98 -11.44
N VAL A 476 28.47 2.52 -10.23
CA VAL A 476 29.28 2.79 -9.03
C VAL A 476 29.93 1.55 -8.45
N GLY A 477 29.51 0.36 -8.87
CA GLY A 477 30.06 -0.91 -8.44
C GLY A 477 29.53 -2.08 -9.24
N SER A 478 30.02 -3.28 -8.95
CA SER A 478 29.59 -4.51 -9.60
C SER A 478 29.85 -5.72 -8.69
N ILE A 479 28.92 -6.66 -8.65
CA ILE A 479 29.03 -7.93 -7.94
C ILE A 479 28.99 -9.05 -8.96
N ARG A 480 29.99 -9.95 -8.95
CA ARG A 480 29.98 -11.15 -9.77
C ARG A 480 29.40 -12.31 -8.97
N VAL A 481 28.38 -12.95 -9.50
CA VAL A 481 27.82 -14.23 -9.03
C VAL A 481 28.39 -15.34 -9.91
N GLN A 482 29.03 -16.32 -9.30
CA GLN A 482 29.66 -17.43 -10.01
C GLN A 482 28.83 -18.70 -9.83
N LYS A 483 28.68 -19.49 -10.88
CA LYS A 483 27.89 -20.74 -10.86
C LYS A 483 28.42 -21.77 -9.87
N GLU A 484 29.73 -21.71 -9.53
CA GLU A 484 30.34 -22.59 -8.54
C GLU A 484 30.07 -22.17 -7.09
N MET A 485 29.45 -21.01 -6.87
CA MET A 485 29.08 -20.58 -5.53
C MET A 485 28.12 -21.60 -4.89
N PRO A 486 28.32 -21.92 -3.59
CA PRO A 486 27.40 -22.79 -2.89
C PRO A 486 25.95 -22.28 -2.95
N LEU A 487 24.98 -23.16 -3.25
CA LEU A 487 23.55 -22.85 -3.31
C LEU A 487 22.95 -22.69 -1.90
N LYS A 488 23.44 -21.70 -1.17
CA LYS A 488 23.01 -21.32 0.16
C LYS A 488 23.07 -19.81 0.35
N LEU A 489 22.23 -19.29 1.21
CA LEU A 489 22.19 -17.88 1.55
C LEU A 489 23.59 -17.40 2.00
N ARG A 490 24.02 -16.29 1.43
CA ARG A 490 25.31 -15.68 1.69
C ARG A 490 25.32 -14.19 1.45
N THR A 491 26.22 -13.47 2.06
CA THR A 491 26.48 -12.07 1.79
C THR A 491 27.54 -11.95 0.69
N VAL A 492 27.28 -11.04 -0.24
CA VAL A 492 28.20 -10.55 -1.27
C VAL A 492 28.29 -9.04 -1.21
N SER A 493 29.42 -8.45 -1.58
CA SER A 493 29.58 -7.01 -1.51
C SER A 493 30.38 -6.44 -2.68
N ALA A 494 30.19 -5.15 -2.94
CA ALA A 494 31.00 -4.36 -3.86
C ALA A 494 31.40 -3.03 -3.24
N ASP A 495 32.58 -2.54 -3.57
CA ASP A 495 32.98 -1.17 -3.27
C ASP A 495 32.12 -0.19 -4.07
N VAL A 496 31.52 0.78 -3.37
CA VAL A 496 30.70 1.85 -3.93
C VAL A 496 31.16 3.21 -3.42
N ALA A 497 32.49 3.38 -3.32
CA ALA A 497 33.12 4.59 -2.81
C ALA A 497 32.59 5.92 -3.42
N PRO A 498 32.18 5.98 -4.71
CA PRO A 498 31.60 7.21 -5.25
C PRO A 498 30.34 7.68 -4.49
N LEU A 499 29.52 6.77 -3.96
CA LEU A 499 28.30 7.11 -3.22
C LEU A 499 28.58 7.81 -1.90
N ALA A 500 29.72 7.52 -1.25
CA ALA A 500 30.11 8.16 0.00
C ALA A 500 30.32 9.68 -0.11
N ARG A 501 30.53 10.19 -1.33
CA ARG A 501 30.72 11.60 -1.63
C ARG A 501 29.47 12.29 -2.20
N MET A 502 28.40 11.53 -2.41
CA MET A 502 27.13 12.06 -2.84
C MET A 502 26.36 12.63 -1.65
N THR A 503 25.52 13.62 -1.88
CA THR A 503 24.69 14.28 -0.88
C THR A 503 23.24 14.20 -1.27
N GLY A 504 22.35 14.09 -0.26
CA GLY A 504 20.92 14.02 -0.49
C GLY A 504 20.42 12.63 -0.87
N LYS A 505 19.25 12.60 -1.50
CA LYS A 505 18.55 11.37 -1.87
C LYS A 505 18.95 10.88 -3.26
N HIS A 506 19.33 9.61 -3.35
CA HIS A 506 19.67 8.94 -4.61
C HIS A 506 18.97 7.59 -4.73
N ALA A 507 18.52 7.28 -5.94
CA ALA A 507 17.99 5.97 -6.28
C ALA A 507 19.13 4.99 -6.56
N ILE A 508 18.96 3.74 -6.13
CA ILE A 508 19.93 2.65 -6.37
C ILE A 508 19.25 1.57 -7.19
N TYR A 509 19.91 1.17 -8.28
CA TYR A 509 19.44 0.11 -9.16
C TYR A 509 20.46 -1.02 -9.24
N LEU A 510 19.96 -2.24 -9.23
CA LEU A 510 20.70 -3.46 -9.49
C LEU A 510 20.31 -3.93 -10.89
N VAL A 511 21.25 -3.87 -11.82
CA VAL A 511 21.04 -4.32 -13.20
C VAL A 511 21.73 -5.67 -13.38
N ILE A 512 20.91 -6.69 -13.66
CA ILE A 512 21.36 -8.07 -13.75
C ILE A 512 21.71 -8.43 -15.18
N SER A 513 22.88 -9.03 -15.39
CA SER A 513 23.31 -9.58 -16.67
C SER A 513 23.84 -11.00 -16.53
N SER A 514 23.57 -11.83 -17.53
CA SER A 514 24.05 -13.21 -17.65
C SER A 514 24.17 -13.60 -19.12
N GLU A 515 25.01 -14.57 -19.42
CA GLU A 515 25.08 -15.17 -20.75
C GLU A 515 23.95 -16.21 -20.98
N VAL A 516 23.22 -16.56 -19.91
CA VAL A 516 22.13 -17.53 -19.95
C VAL A 516 20.79 -16.81 -19.81
N ASP A 517 20.05 -16.73 -20.89
CA ASP A 517 18.73 -16.11 -20.89
C ASP A 517 17.69 -16.94 -20.11
N ALA A 518 16.69 -16.25 -19.57
CA ALA A 518 15.53 -16.81 -18.87
C ALA A 518 15.86 -17.76 -17.70
N GLN A 519 17.09 -17.70 -17.16
CA GLN A 519 17.44 -18.38 -15.92
C GLN A 519 17.89 -17.35 -14.89
N SER A 520 17.42 -17.51 -13.66
CA SER A 520 17.73 -16.61 -12.55
C SER A 520 19.16 -16.84 -12.06
N VAL A 521 19.89 -15.75 -11.85
CA VAL A 521 21.26 -15.76 -11.32
C VAL A 521 21.26 -16.01 -9.82
N CYS A 522 20.31 -15.41 -9.09
CA CYS A 522 20.16 -15.55 -7.65
C CYS A 522 18.81 -15.01 -7.17
N GLU A 523 18.36 -15.42 -5.97
CA GLU A 523 17.40 -14.66 -5.19
C GLU A 523 18.12 -13.56 -4.41
N ILE A 524 17.49 -12.38 -4.22
CA ILE A 524 18.02 -11.29 -3.39
C ILE A 524 17.13 -11.18 -2.15
N HIS A 525 17.75 -11.30 -0.97
CA HIS A 525 17.08 -11.32 0.33
C HIS A 525 17.20 -9.99 1.07
N THR A 526 18.38 -9.37 1.05
CA THR A 526 18.67 -8.12 1.76
C THR A 526 19.52 -7.18 0.96
N ILE A 527 19.39 -5.88 1.26
CA ILE A 527 20.23 -4.80 0.74
C ILE A 527 20.59 -3.83 1.87
N GLY A 528 21.81 -3.36 1.87
CA GLY A 528 22.30 -2.33 2.79
C GLY A 528 23.69 -1.86 2.42
N PHE A 529 24.17 -0.84 3.12
CA PHE A 529 25.52 -0.33 2.93
C PHE A 529 26.25 -0.36 4.27
N PHE A 530 27.52 -0.54 4.23
CA PHE A 530 28.35 -0.53 5.42
C PHE A 530 29.71 0.12 5.16
N ARG A 531 30.34 0.51 6.25
CA ARG A 531 31.70 1.06 6.25
C ARG A 531 32.71 -0.05 6.48
N ASN A 532 33.86 0.04 5.85
CA ASN A 532 34.99 -0.84 6.15
C ASN A 532 35.54 -0.56 7.55
#